data_bf4cd13f019df42bbac592252da23cb3
#
_entry.id   bf4cd13f019df42bbac592252da23cb3
#
_cell.length_a   1.000
_cell.length_b   1.000
_cell.length_c   1.000
_cell.angle_alpha   90.00
_cell.angle_beta   90.00
_cell.angle_gamma   90.00
#
_symmetry.space_group_name_H-M   'P 1'
#
loop_
_entity.id
_entity.type
_entity.pdbx_description
1 polymer ?
#
loop_
_entity_poly.entity_id
_entity_poly.type
_entity_poly.pdbx_seq_one_letter_code
_entity_poly.pdbx_strand_id
1 'polypeptide(L)'
;MFETSLFSTARGALVTSAAAGLAVAAVLATFAGTAISADKHAVQVPNGLSFSEFRGYEDWPTVAVSQAGELIEVIVANPLMIEAYRAGVPGNGKAFPDGSKMAKIHWKAKKSAEAPDPTTVPDTLHDIDFMVRDSRRFAATGGWGYAQFNYDTASDTFTPDGSGSDCGYACHTIVASKDYVFTAYGKR
;
A
#
# COMPACT_ATOMS: atom_id res chain seq x y z
N MET A 1 -66.74 -19.50 75.77
CA MET A 1 -66.17 -20.69 76.43
C MET A 1 -64.67 -20.55 76.19
N PHE A 2 -64.00 -20.19 77.24
CA PHE A 2 -62.81 -20.77 77.82
C PHE A 2 -61.68 -21.09 76.83
N GLU A 3 -60.41 -20.83 77.01
CA GLU A 3 -59.61 -20.28 78.14
C GLU A 3 -58.19 -20.09 77.57
N THR A 4 -57.55 -19.04 78.05
CA THR A 4 -56.24 -18.90 78.75
C THR A 4 -55.00 -19.51 78.10
N SER A 5 -54.04 -18.63 77.85
CA SER A 5 -52.82 -18.40 78.68
C SER A 5 -51.60 -19.26 78.34
N LEU A 6 -50.50 -18.70 78.04
CA LEU A 6 -49.38 -18.45 78.96
C LEU A 6 -48.11 -17.93 78.24
N PHE A 7 -47.49 -17.01 78.88
CA PHE A 7 -46.20 -16.38 78.56
C PHE A 7 -45.04 -17.39 78.47
N SER A 8 -44.09 -17.11 77.59
CA SER A 8 -42.71 -17.43 77.94
C SER A 8 -41.79 -16.47 77.17
N THR A 9 -41.09 -15.69 77.90
CA THR A 9 -39.98 -14.83 77.53
C THR A 9 -38.74 -15.66 77.27
N ALA A 10 -38.08 -15.54 76.18
CA ALA A 10 -36.69 -15.95 75.98
C ALA A 10 -35.89 -14.88 75.28
N ARG A 11 -34.97 -14.30 75.98
CA ARG A 11 -33.93 -13.40 75.48
C ARG A 11 -32.98 -14.22 74.62
N GLY A 12 -32.72 -13.81 73.40
CA GLY A 12 -31.73 -14.43 72.51
C GLY A 12 -30.98 -13.37 71.71
N ALA A 13 -29.72 -13.41 71.87
CA ALA A 13 -28.69 -12.47 71.49
C ALA A 13 -28.73 -12.00 70.05
N LEU A 14 -28.49 -10.69 69.85
CA LEU A 14 -28.13 -10.10 68.56
C LEU A 14 -26.77 -10.69 68.15
N VAL A 15 -26.75 -11.40 67.04
CA VAL A 15 -25.53 -11.71 66.29
C VAL A 15 -25.50 -10.79 65.08
N THR A 16 -24.70 -9.76 65.16
CA THR A 16 -24.36 -8.87 64.02
C THR A 16 -23.37 -9.58 63.10
N SER A 17 -23.88 -10.16 62.00
CA SER A 17 -23.03 -10.66 60.92
C SER A 17 -22.63 -9.51 60.04
N ALA A 18 -21.39 -9.06 60.17
CA ALA A 18 -20.75 -8.16 59.22
C ALA A 18 -20.46 -8.91 57.94
N ALA A 19 -21.28 -8.69 56.91
CA ALA A 19 -20.99 -9.15 55.54
C ALA A 19 -19.91 -8.26 54.93
N ALA A 20 -18.69 -8.73 54.91
CA ALA A 20 -17.60 -8.11 54.15
C ALA A 20 -17.85 -8.34 52.65
N GLY A 21 -18.37 -7.33 52.00
CA GLY A 21 -18.49 -7.31 50.53
C GLY A 21 -17.12 -7.14 49.88
N LEU A 22 -16.56 -8.19 49.30
CA LEU A 22 -15.41 -8.11 48.40
C LEU A 22 -15.89 -7.50 47.09
N ALA A 23 -15.61 -6.22 46.86
CA ALA A 23 -15.74 -5.59 45.56
C ALA A 23 -14.56 -6.04 44.69
N VAL A 24 -14.78 -7.01 43.80
CA VAL A 24 -13.81 -7.37 42.76
C VAL A 24 -13.94 -6.31 41.68
N ALA A 25 -13.04 -5.32 41.69
CA ALA A 25 -12.87 -4.38 40.59
C ALA A 25 -12.22 -5.12 39.43
N ALA A 26 -13.00 -5.52 38.45
CA ALA A 26 -12.50 -6.02 37.17
C ALA A 26 -11.87 -4.85 36.40
N VAL A 27 -10.55 -4.75 36.43
CA VAL A 27 -9.79 -3.85 35.56
C VAL A 27 -9.81 -4.43 34.15
N LEU A 28 -10.73 -3.97 33.32
CA LEU A 28 -10.70 -4.19 31.88
C LEU A 28 -9.54 -3.39 31.30
N ALA A 29 -8.37 -4.02 31.17
CA ALA A 29 -7.27 -3.47 30.40
C ALA A 29 -7.69 -3.51 28.92
N THR A 30 -8.15 -2.38 28.39
CA THR A 30 -8.31 -2.18 26.95
C THR A 30 -6.91 -2.12 26.36
N PHE A 31 -6.44 -3.23 25.81
CA PHE A 31 -5.31 -3.22 24.90
C PHE A 31 -5.77 -2.47 23.63
N ALA A 32 -5.46 -1.18 23.56
CA ALA A 32 -5.44 -0.48 22.29
C ALA A 32 -4.30 -1.12 21.48
N GLY A 33 -4.64 -2.14 20.71
CA GLY A 33 -3.73 -2.69 19.72
C GLY A 33 -3.37 -1.57 18.77
N THR A 34 -2.14 -1.07 18.82
CA THR A 34 -1.58 -0.28 17.73
C THR A 34 -1.62 -1.19 16.51
N ALA A 35 -2.49 -0.87 15.54
CA ALA A 35 -2.45 -1.52 14.24
C ALA A 35 -1.05 -1.21 13.67
N ILE A 36 -0.17 -2.21 13.67
CA ILE A 36 1.11 -2.11 12.98
C ILE A 36 0.71 -2.16 11.50
N SER A 37 0.86 -1.02 10.80
CA SER A 37 0.72 -0.99 9.34
C SER A 37 1.61 -2.10 8.77
N ALA A 38 1.03 -2.96 7.94
CA ALA A 38 1.79 -4.05 7.33
C ALA A 38 2.92 -3.45 6.50
N ASP A 39 4.16 -3.91 6.71
CA ASP A 39 5.32 -3.41 5.97
C ASP A 39 5.10 -3.65 4.46
N LYS A 40 4.89 -2.58 3.69
CA LYS A 40 4.72 -2.65 2.23
C LYS A 40 5.85 -3.41 1.54
N HIS A 41 7.03 -3.43 2.13
CA HIS A 41 8.17 -4.14 1.57
C HIS A 41 8.13 -5.66 1.75
N ALA A 42 7.18 -6.18 2.54
CA ALA A 42 6.96 -7.61 2.70
C ALA A 42 6.07 -8.21 1.59
N VAL A 43 5.36 -7.37 0.80
CA VAL A 43 4.46 -7.87 -0.25
C VAL A 43 5.21 -8.20 -1.53
N GLN A 44 4.72 -9.24 -2.22
CA GLN A 44 5.34 -9.81 -3.42
C GLN A 44 4.26 -10.27 -4.39
N VAL A 45 4.41 -9.95 -5.69
CA VAL A 45 3.51 -10.49 -6.73
C VAL A 45 3.84 -11.95 -7.05
N PRO A 46 2.92 -12.70 -7.66
CA PRO A 46 3.27 -13.96 -8.31
C PRO A 46 4.48 -13.74 -9.25
N ASN A 47 5.37 -14.71 -9.34
CA ASN A 47 6.65 -14.64 -10.07
C ASN A 47 7.83 -14.00 -9.30
N GLY A 48 7.61 -13.65 -8.05
CA GLY A 48 8.70 -13.33 -7.14
C GLY A 48 9.24 -11.91 -7.18
N LEU A 49 8.59 -10.97 -7.88
CA LEU A 49 8.95 -9.55 -7.83
C LEU A 49 8.35 -8.91 -6.59
N SER A 50 9.18 -8.43 -5.67
CA SER A 50 8.73 -7.88 -4.40
C SER A 50 8.77 -6.35 -4.40
N PHE A 51 7.89 -5.75 -3.58
CA PHE A 51 7.89 -4.31 -3.36
C PHE A 51 9.25 -3.82 -2.83
N SER A 52 9.94 -4.64 -2.05
CA SER A 52 11.25 -4.31 -1.48
C SER A 52 12.35 -4.07 -2.53
N GLU A 53 12.20 -4.61 -3.74
CA GLU A 53 13.16 -4.39 -4.83
C GLU A 53 13.14 -2.93 -5.33
N PHE A 54 12.11 -2.16 -4.98
CA PHE A 54 11.90 -0.78 -5.40
C PHE A 54 12.07 0.23 -4.26
N ARG A 55 12.71 -0.15 -3.15
CA ARG A 55 12.97 0.77 -2.04
C ARG A 55 13.57 2.08 -2.52
N GLY A 56 13.03 3.19 -2.02
CA GLY A 56 13.47 4.55 -2.36
C GLY A 56 12.91 5.06 -3.68
N TYR A 57 11.92 4.38 -4.29
CA TYR A 57 11.28 4.86 -5.53
C TYR A 57 10.64 6.23 -5.35
N GLU A 58 10.24 6.57 -4.16
CA GLU A 58 9.65 7.86 -3.79
C GLU A 58 10.59 9.04 -4.09
N ASP A 59 11.90 8.79 -4.02
CA ASP A 59 12.95 9.80 -4.24
C ASP A 59 13.52 9.76 -5.67
N TRP A 60 13.00 8.89 -6.54
CA TRP A 60 13.52 8.80 -7.90
C TRP A 60 13.10 10.01 -8.75
N PRO A 61 13.96 10.46 -9.67
CA PRO A 61 13.61 11.54 -10.59
C PRO A 61 12.38 11.19 -11.44
N THR A 62 11.50 12.18 -11.60
CA THR A 62 10.34 12.07 -12.48
C THR A 62 10.78 11.91 -13.93
N VAL A 63 10.22 10.96 -14.64
CA VAL A 63 10.36 10.78 -16.09
C VAL A 63 9.29 11.57 -16.82
N ALA A 64 8.03 11.38 -16.45
CA ALA A 64 6.88 12.04 -17.04
C ALA A 64 5.69 12.09 -16.08
N VAL A 65 4.69 12.86 -16.47
CA VAL A 65 3.37 12.91 -15.86
C VAL A 65 2.36 12.65 -16.95
N SER A 66 1.33 11.86 -16.69
CA SER A 66 0.22 11.63 -17.60
C SER A 66 -1.11 11.59 -16.84
N GLN A 67 -2.19 11.61 -17.59
CA GLN A 67 -3.53 11.40 -17.06
C GLN A 67 -4.23 10.37 -17.93
N ALA A 68 -4.76 9.32 -17.30
CA ALA A 68 -5.56 8.30 -17.96
C ALA A 68 -6.90 8.18 -17.23
N GLY A 69 -7.99 8.60 -17.91
CA GLY A 69 -9.31 8.66 -17.28
C GLY A 69 -9.28 9.56 -16.02
N GLU A 70 -9.65 8.97 -14.89
CA GLU A 70 -9.72 9.67 -13.60
C GLU A 70 -8.42 9.56 -12.77
N LEU A 71 -7.35 8.99 -13.35
CA LEU A 71 -6.08 8.82 -12.67
C LEU A 71 -5.04 9.84 -13.16
N ILE A 72 -4.37 10.47 -12.22
CA ILE A 72 -3.11 11.19 -12.47
C ILE A 72 -1.98 10.21 -12.23
N GLU A 73 -1.06 10.16 -13.15
CA GLU A 73 0.04 9.21 -13.19
C GLU A 73 1.38 9.95 -13.18
N VAL A 74 2.24 9.62 -12.23
CA VAL A 74 3.62 10.11 -12.21
C VAL A 74 4.56 8.94 -12.42
N ILE A 75 5.40 9.04 -13.42
CA ILE A 75 6.40 8.03 -13.76
C ILE A 75 7.74 8.52 -13.24
N VAL A 76 8.36 7.72 -12.39
CA VAL A 76 9.70 7.96 -11.85
C VAL A 76 10.64 6.82 -12.24
N ALA A 77 11.94 7.08 -12.33
CA ALA A 77 12.91 6.05 -12.65
C ALA A 77 14.19 6.21 -11.83
N ASN A 78 14.85 5.09 -11.55
CA ASN A 78 16.09 5.10 -10.79
C ASN A 78 17.22 5.82 -11.56
N PRO A 79 18.29 6.28 -10.89
CA PRO A 79 19.37 7.02 -11.53
C PRO A 79 19.97 6.32 -12.75
N LEU A 80 20.13 4.98 -12.70
CA LEU A 80 20.67 4.20 -13.82
C LEU A 80 19.80 4.35 -15.08
N MET A 81 18.47 4.27 -14.94
CA MET A 81 17.56 4.41 -16.07
C MET A 81 17.52 5.86 -16.59
N ILE A 82 17.61 6.85 -15.70
CA ILE A 82 17.71 8.26 -16.08
C ILE A 82 18.99 8.54 -16.91
N GLU A 83 20.12 7.97 -16.51
CA GLU A 83 21.37 8.06 -17.27
C GLU A 83 21.22 7.44 -18.68
N ALA A 84 20.58 6.27 -18.77
CA ALA A 84 20.28 5.65 -20.05
C ALA A 84 19.40 6.52 -20.96
N TYR A 85 18.36 7.14 -20.43
CA TYR A 85 17.55 8.10 -21.17
C TYR A 85 18.37 9.28 -21.70
N ARG A 86 19.25 9.84 -20.87
CA ARG A 86 20.15 10.95 -21.25
C ARG A 86 21.13 10.53 -22.35
N ALA A 87 21.51 9.26 -22.38
CA ALA A 87 22.34 8.67 -23.43
C ALA A 87 21.55 8.32 -24.71
N GLY A 88 20.25 8.63 -24.75
CA GLY A 88 19.39 8.45 -25.91
C GLY A 88 18.66 7.09 -25.98
N VAL A 89 18.74 6.26 -24.95
CA VAL A 89 17.98 5.01 -24.90
C VAL A 89 16.50 5.32 -24.67
N PRO A 90 15.57 4.62 -25.31
CA PRO A 90 15.72 3.57 -26.31
C PRO A 90 15.77 4.11 -27.76
N GLY A 91 15.72 5.43 -27.94
CA GLY A 91 15.67 6.08 -29.25
C GLY A 91 16.88 5.80 -30.15
N ASN A 92 18.03 5.44 -29.54
CA ASN A 92 19.25 5.06 -30.24
C ASN A 92 19.30 3.56 -30.60
N GLY A 93 18.19 2.82 -30.44
CA GLY A 93 18.10 1.40 -30.72
C GLY A 93 18.75 0.48 -29.67
N LYS A 94 19.22 1.02 -28.55
CA LYS A 94 19.78 0.22 -27.45
C LYS A 94 18.72 -0.10 -26.42
N ALA A 95 18.88 -1.25 -25.77
CA ALA A 95 18.06 -1.60 -24.60
C ALA A 95 18.55 -0.84 -23.35
N PHE A 96 17.64 -0.65 -22.40
CA PHE A 96 18.03 -0.18 -21.05
C PHE A 96 18.97 -1.19 -20.37
N PRO A 97 19.94 -0.72 -19.58
CA PRO A 97 20.82 -1.63 -18.86
C PRO A 97 20.07 -2.42 -17.78
N ASP A 98 20.54 -3.64 -17.51
CA ASP A 98 20.03 -4.42 -16.38
C ASP A 98 20.19 -3.64 -15.08
N GLY A 99 19.18 -3.69 -14.22
CA GLY A 99 19.07 -2.86 -13.03
C GLY A 99 18.32 -1.54 -13.25
N SER A 100 17.94 -1.18 -14.48
CA SER A 100 16.99 -0.08 -14.71
C SER A 100 15.67 -0.38 -14.06
N LYS A 101 15.11 0.60 -13.34
CA LYS A 101 13.85 0.47 -12.62
C LYS A 101 12.97 1.69 -12.85
N MET A 102 11.67 1.45 -12.90
CA MET A 102 10.64 2.48 -13.08
C MET A 102 9.48 2.19 -12.14
N ALA A 103 8.89 3.26 -11.60
CA ALA A 103 7.63 3.20 -10.90
C ALA A 103 6.64 4.15 -11.56
N LYS A 104 5.40 3.71 -11.71
CA LYS A 104 4.27 4.51 -12.17
C LYS A 104 3.28 4.58 -11.02
N ILE A 105 3.13 5.75 -10.45
CA ILE A 105 2.32 5.98 -9.25
C ILE A 105 1.01 6.60 -9.71
N HIS A 106 -0.11 5.97 -9.34
CA HIS A 106 -1.45 6.40 -9.73
C HIS A 106 -2.20 7.01 -8.55
N TRP A 107 -2.76 8.19 -8.75
CA TRP A 107 -3.69 8.81 -7.81
C TRP A 107 -5.03 9.06 -8.48
N LYS A 108 -6.11 8.91 -7.73
CA LYS A 108 -7.40 9.47 -8.13
C LYS A 108 -7.25 10.98 -8.26
N ALA A 109 -7.86 11.54 -9.29
CA ALA A 109 -7.80 12.96 -9.56
C ALA A 109 -8.95 13.70 -8.85
N LYS A 110 -8.67 14.91 -8.36
CA LYS A 110 -9.72 15.83 -7.90
C LYS A 110 -9.49 17.23 -8.42
N LYS A 111 -10.53 18.04 -8.40
CA LYS A 111 -10.40 19.48 -8.64
C LYS A 111 -9.84 20.15 -7.40
N SER A 112 -8.84 21.01 -7.59
CA SER A 112 -8.30 21.82 -6.52
C SER A 112 -9.34 22.83 -6.05
N ALA A 113 -9.50 22.96 -4.74
CA ALA A 113 -10.33 24.02 -4.13
C ALA A 113 -9.54 25.33 -3.92
N GLU A 114 -8.21 25.28 -4.04
CA GLU A 114 -7.30 26.39 -3.69
C GLU A 114 -6.68 27.06 -4.91
N ALA A 115 -6.58 26.35 -6.04
CA ALA A 115 -6.01 26.93 -7.24
C ALA A 115 -6.91 28.02 -7.83
N PRO A 116 -6.33 29.16 -8.29
CA PRO A 116 -7.10 30.26 -8.86
C PRO A 116 -7.78 29.90 -10.18
N ASP A 117 -7.21 28.95 -10.92
CA ASP A 117 -7.76 28.43 -12.18
C ASP A 117 -8.23 26.99 -12.02
N PRO A 118 -9.12 26.51 -12.89
CA PRO A 118 -9.56 25.10 -12.87
C PRO A 118 -8.39 24.13 -12.96
N THR A 119 -7.93 23.64 -11.83
CA THR A 119 -6.74 22.76 -11.71
C THR A 119 -7.16 21.39 -11.22
N THR A 120 -6.60 20.35 -11.84
CA THR A 120 -6.76 18.98 -11.41
C THR A 120 -5.50 18.54 -10.66
N VAL A 121 -5.66 17.99 -9.47
CA VAL A 121 -4.57 17.59 -8.57
C VAL A 121 -4.72 16.14 -8.13
N PRO A 122 -3.63 15.48 -7.72
CA PRO A 122 -3.70 14.17 -7.08
C PRO A 122 -4.54 14.22 -5.80
N ASP A 123 -5.31 13.17 -5.55
CA ASP A 123 -6.09 12.97 -4.34
C ASP A 123 -5.61 11.72 -3.60
N THR A 124 -6.35 10.64 -3.71
CA THR A 124 -6.07 9.38 -3.02
C THR A 124 -5.15 8.50 -3.87
N LEU A 125 -4.12 7.93 -3.26
CA LEU A 125 -3.30 6.91 -3.91
C LEU A 125 -4.20 5.73 -4.32
N HIS A 126 -4.02 5.24 -5.54
CA HIS A 126 -4.80 4.15 -6.10
C HIS A 126 -3.99 2.85 -6.18
N ASP A 127 -2.88 2.88 -6.89
CA ASP A 127 -1.95 1.77 -7.04
C ASP A 127 -0.57 2.26 -7.46
N ILE A 128 0.38 1.31 -7.53
CA ILE A 128 1.71 1.55 -8.08
C ILE A 128 2.10 0.38 -8.97
N ASP A 129 2.48 0.71 -10.21
CA ASP A 129 3.07 -0.23 -11.15
C ASP A 129 4.59 -0.11 -11.13
N PHE A 130 5.26 -1.24 -11.13
CA PHE A 130 6.71 -1.30 -11.20
C PHE A 130 7.21 -2.08 -12.41
N MET A 131 8.34 -1.63 -12.94
CA MET A 131 9.12 -2.35 -13.94
C MET A 131 10.58 -2.44 -13.50
N VAL A 132 11.22 -3.58 -13.75
CA VAL A 132 12.65 -3.76 -13.56
C VAL A 132 13.27 -4.51 -14.74
N ARG A 133 14.39 -4.00 -15.22
CA ARG A 133 15.20 -4.67 -16.25
C ARG A 133 16.12 -5.68 -15.59
N ASP A 134 15.96 -6.94 -15.95
CA ASP A 134 16.89 -8.03 -15.67
C ASP A 134 16.76 -9.06 -16.81
N SER A 135 17.67 -8.97 -17.76
CA SER A 135 17.64 -9.77 -19.00
C SER A 135 17.74 -11.27 -18.78
N ARG A 136 18.28 -11.69 -17.62
CA ARG A 136 18.41 -13.11 -17.26
C ARG A 136 17.16 -13.63 -16.56
N ARG A 137 16.69 -12.89 -15.55
CA ARG A 137 15.52 -13.27 -14.76
C ARG A 137 14.23 -13.23 -15.58
N PHE A 138 14.11 -12.26 -16.48
CA PHE A 138 12.90 -11.99 -17.26
C PHE A 138 13.08 -12.21 -18.76
N ALA A 139 13.89 -13.18 -19.16
CA ALA A 139 14.14 -13.48 -20.58
C ALA A 139 12.87 -13.74 -21.39
N ALA A 140 11.87 -14.39 -20.77
CA ALA A 140 10.57 -14.68 -21.42
C ALA A 140 9.69 -13.45 -21.67
N THR A 141 9.93 -12.34 -20.97
CA THR A 141 9.17 -11.09 -21.04
C THR A 141 10.02 -9.92 -21.57
N GLY A 142 10.89 -10.21 -22.54
CA GLY A 142 11.75 -9.22 -23.17
C GLY A 142 12.82 -8.63 -22.25
N GLY A 143 13.10 -9.29 -21.13
CA GLY A 143 14.05 -8.85 -20.10
C GLY A 143 13.47 -7.92 -19.05
N TRP A 144 12.15 -7.72 -19.02
CA TRP A 144 11.47 -6.87 -18.07
C TRP A 144 10.55 -7.64 -17.14
N GLY A 145 10.69 -7.43 -15.84
CA GLY A 145 9.73 -7.84 -14.82
C GLY A 145 8.73 -6.73 -14.54
N TYR A 146 7.49 -7.12 -14.23
CA TYR A 146 6.38 -6.22 -13.97
C TYR A 146 5.73 -6.59 -12.64
N ALA A 147 5.25 -5.60 -11.89
CA ALA A 147 4.45 -5.80 -10.69
C ALA A 147 3.49 -4.64 -10.52
N GLN A 148 2.29 -4.94 -10.05
CA GLN A 148 1.30 -3.97 -9.63
C GLN A 148 0.94 -4.22 -8.17
N PHE A 149 0.82 -3.15 -7.39
CA PHE A 149 0.40 -3.18 -6.00
C PHE A 149 -0.75 -2.21 -5.79
N ASN A 150 -1.91 -2.76 -5.50
CA ASN A 150 -3.11 -1.98 -5.19
C ASN A 150 -3.01 -1.41 -3.78
N TYR A 151 -3.46 -0.17 -3.58
CA TYR A 151 -3.45 0.49 -2.29
C TYR A 151 -4.84 0.55 -1.67
N ASP A 152 -4.95 0.12 -0.43
CA ASP A 152 -6.16 0.25 0.38
C ASP A 152 -5.96 1.38 1.41
N THR A 153 -6.72 2.47 1.22
CA THR A 153 -6.68 3.65 2.10
C THR A 153 -7.26 3.40 3.49
N ALA A 154 -8.15 2.43 3.63
CA ALA A 154 -8.79 2.16 4.93
C ALA A 154 -7.83 1.45 5.89
N SER A 155 -6.97 0.59 5.36
CA SER A 155 -5.99 -0.17 6.13
C SER A 155 -4.56 0.38 6.01
N ASP A 156 -4.32 1.36 5.13
CA ASP A 156 -2.98 1.88 4.80
C ASP A 156 -2.03 0.76 4.38
N THR A 157 -2.49 -0.13 3.49
CA THR A 157 -1.73 -1.30 3.07
C THR A 157 -1.68 -1.45 1.57
N PHE A 158 -0.64 -2.13 1.08
CA PHE A 158 -0.52 -2.58 -0.29
C PHE A 158 -0.82 -4.07 -0.40
N THR A 159 -1.52 -4.45 -1.46
CA THR A 159 -1.75 -5.83 -1.84
C THR A 159 -1.27 -6.07 -3.26
N PRO A 160 -0.55 -7.19 -3.53
CA PRO A 160 -0.11 -7.48 -4.88
C PRO A 160 -1.31 -7.74 -5.78
N ASP A 161 -1.26 -7.24 -7.02
CA ASP A 161 -2.18 -7.70 -8.05
C ASP A 161 -1.86 -9.14 -8.42
N GLY A 162 -2.91 -9.95 -8.59
CA GLY A 162 -2.77 -11.40 -8.84
C GLY A 162 -2.29 -11.77 -10.24
N SER A 163 -2.27 -10.82 -11.18
CA SER A 163 -1.92 -11.07 -12.58
C SER A 163 -0.42 -11.26 -12.85
N GLY A 164 0.44 -10.81 -11.92
CA GLY A 164 1.89 -10.93 -12.03
C GLY A 164 2.49 -10.22 -13.25
N SER A 165 3.66 -10.70 -13.72
CA SER A 165 4.37 -10.08 -14.83
C SER A 165 3.69 -10.22 -16.20
N ASP A 166 2.82 -11.19 -16.40
CA ASP A 166 2.27 -11.51 -17.70
C ASP A 166 1.32 -10.42 -18.24
N CYS A 167 0.50 -9.83 -17.35
CA CYS A 167 -0.41 -8.75 -17.72
C CYS A 167 0.38 -7.50 -18.16
N GLY A 168 1.36 -7.08 -17.38
CA GLY A 168 2.24 -5.96 -17.72
C GLY A 168 2.95 -6.18 -19.05
N TYR A 169 3.55 -7.36 -19.24
CA TYR A 169 4.24 -7.71 -20.46
C TYR A 169 3.33 -7.65 -21.69
N ALA A 170 2.13 -8.24 -21.62
CA ALA A 170 1.18 -8.24 -22.71
C ALA A 170 0.88 -6.83 -23.22
N CYS A 171 0.65 -5.87 -22.32
CA CYS A 171 0.44 -4.47 -22.68
C CYS A 171 1.71 -3.83 -23.28
N HIS A 172 2.88 -4.10 -22.71
CA HIS A 172 4.13 -3.46 -23.10
C HIS A 172 4.71 -3.99 -24.43
N THR A 173 4.27 -5.15 -24.94
CA THR A 173 4.63 -5.65 -26.27
C THR A 173 4.32 -4.67 -27.38
N ILE A 174 3.31 -3.81 -27.23
CA ILE A 174 2.92 -2.77 -28.19
C ILE A 174 4.10 -1.82 -28.50
N VAL A 175 5.01 -1.63 -27.55
CA VAL A 175 6.19 -0.77 -27.66
C VAL A 175 7.51 -1.54 -27.57
N ALA A 176 7.52 -2.79 -28.00
CA ALA A 176 8.73 -3.63 -27.98
C ALA A 176 9.91 -2.99 -28.73
N SER A 177 9.65 -2.22 -29.80
CA SER A 177 10.68 -1.46 -30.52
C SER A 177 11.32 -0.34 -29.71
N LYS A 178 10.72 0.02 -28.58
CA LYS A 178 11.23 1.00 -27.60
C LYS A 178 11.70 0.33 -26.31
N ASP A 179 12.19 -0.90 -26.42
CA ASP A 179 12.55 -1.73 -25.30
C ASP A 179 11.44 -1.85 -24.24
N TYR A 180 10.19 -2.02 -24.71
CA TYR A 180 8.99 -2.18 -23.87
C TYR A 180 8.64 -0.99 -22.96
N VAL A 181 9.15 0.21 -23.24
CA VAL A 181 8.92 1.41 -22.42
C VAL A 181 8.10 2.45 -23.20
N PHE A 182 6.90 2.75 -22.71
CA PHE A 182 6.00 3.74 -23.33
C PHE A 182 6.54 5.17 -23.23
N THR A 183 7.17 5.48 -22.10
CA THR A 183 7.41 6.85 -21.68
C THR A 183 8.72 7.40 -22.23
N ALA A 184 8.67 8.57 -22.83
CA ALA A 184 9.86 9.33 -23.24
C ALA A 184 10.31 10.28 -22.12
N TYR A 185 11.62 10.46 -21.98
CA TYR A 185 12.20 11.45 -21.07
C TYR A 185 12.23 12.81 -21.76
N GLY A 186 11.35 13.71 -21.34
CA GLY A 186 11.21 15.03 -21.93
C GLY A 186 12.38 15.98 -21.63
N LYS A 187 12.46 17.06 -22.39
CA LYS A 187 13.38 18.18 -22.09
C LYS A 187 13.02 18.83 -20.75
N ARG A 188 14.00 19.26 -20.04
CA ARG A 188 13.90 19.98 -18.74
C ARG A 188 14.89 21.12 -18.72
#